data_be5e35a1f76a2cae1d11397fa547870d
#
_entry.id   be5e35a1f76a2cae1d11397fa547870d
#
_cell.length_a   1.000
_cell.length_b   1.000
_cell.length_c   1.000
_cell.angle_alpha   90.00
_cell.angle_beta   90.00
_cell.angle_gamma   90.00
#
_symmetry.space_group_name_H-M   'P 1'
#
loop_
_entity.id
_entity.type
_entity.pdbx_description
1 polymer ?
#
loop_
_entity_poly.entity_id
_entity_poly.type
_entity_poly.pdbx_seq_one_letter_code
_entity_poly.pdbx_strand_id
1 'polypeptide(L)'
;ESFFQKCYPIFIGNHNLLFSFHTAITILPNGGIEAMDTTEGLQKNILDATLRVFDQKGLKFTMDDLAKELSISKKTIYTVYDDKEALFLAMVDYIFDSIKESEQMILTDPSLSVVEKLHRILGVLPEGYQNIDLRKLYSLRDKYPKIYQKVELRLSTGWEPTIQLIEM
;
A
#
# COMPACT_ATOMS: atom_id res chain seq x y z
N GLU A 1 -13.87 8.72 -20.19
CA GLU A 1 -13.80 7.51 -19.33
C GLU A 1 -12.38 7.40 -18.80
N SER A 2 -12.22 7.44 -17.47
CA SER A 2 -10.91 7.47 -16.83
C SER A 2 -10.22 6.12 -17.00
N PHE A 3 -8.89 6.13 -17.05
CA PHE A 3 -8.03 4.94 -17.08
C PHE A 3 -8.41 3.91 -15.98
N PHE A 4 -8.89 4.38 -14.86
CA PHE A 4 -9.41 3.60 -13.74
C PHE A 4 -10.53 2.64 -14.15
N GLN A 5 -11.46 3.08 -14.99
CA GLN A 5 -12.61 2.27 -15.41
C GLN A 5 -12.19 1.10 -16.32
N LYS A 6 -11.05 1.24 -17.02
CA LYS A 6 -10.51 0.19 -17.92
C LYS A 6 -9.65 -0.85 -17.19
N CYS A 7 -8.96 -0.47 -16.11
CA CYS A 7 -8.08 -1.37 -15.36
C CYS A 7 -8.81 -2.15 -14.26
N TYR A 8 -10.00 -1.74 -13.89
CA TYR A 8 -10.76 -2.26 -12.76
C TYR A 8 -11.12 -3.76 -12.81
N PRO A 9 -11.49 -4.32 -13.97
CA PRO A 9 -11.81 -5.76 -14.06
C PRO A 9 -10.61 -6.67 -13.76
N ILE A 10 -9.39 -6.15 -13.88
CA ILE A 10 -8.16 -6.93 -13.71
C ILE A 10 -7.84 -7.13 -12.22
N PHE A 11 -8.25 -6.19 -11.36
CA PHE A 11 -7.97 -6.23 -9.92
C PHE A 11 -8.91 -7.12 -9.09
N ILE A 12 -10.04 -7.60 -9.64
CA ILE A 12 -11.06 -8.34 -8.88
C ILE A 12 -10.91 -9.86 -8.95
N GLY A 13 -10.06 -10.38 -9.79
CA GLY A 13 -10.04 -11.80 -10.13
C GLY A 13 -8.86 -12.62 -9.64
N ASN A 14 -8.71 -12.84 -8.34
CA ASN A 14 -8.21 -14.12 -7.85
C ASN A 14 -8.17 -14.16 -6.31
N HIS A 15 -9.27 -14.60 -5.71
CA HIS A 15 -9.23 -15.21 -4.39
C HIS A 15 -8.76 -16.65 -4.54
N ASN A 16 -7.50 -16.93 -4.26
CA ASN A 16 -6.95 -18.20 -3.79
C ASN A 16 -5.50 -18.38 -4.24
N LEU A 17 -4.58 -17.85 -3.48
CA LEU A 17 -3.24 -18.44 -3.34
C LEU A 17 -2.74 -18.04 -1.96
N LEU A 18 -2.96 -18.94 -1.00
CA LEU A 18 -2.34 -18.92 0.32
C LEU A 18 -0.83 -19.11 0.16
N PHE A 19 -0.07 -18.04 0.28
CA PHE A 19 1.33 -18.11 0.61
C PHE A 19 1.52 -17.55 2.02
N SER A 20 1.72 -18.47 2.94
CA SER A 20 2.12 -18.18 4.30
C SER A 20 3.57 -17.72 4.30
N PHE A 21 3.80 -16.41 4.41
CA PHE A 21 5.11 -15.91 4.81
C PHE A 21 5.13 -15.74 6.32
N HIS A 22 5.87 -16.64 6.96
CA HIS A 22 6.28 -16.48 8.35
C HIS A 22 7.07 -15.17 8.48
N THR A 23 6.56 -14.27 9.28
CA THR A 23 7.32 -13.14 9.82
C THR A 23 8.55 -13.71 10.52
N ALA A 24 9.71 -13.55 9.90
CA ALA A 24 10.98 -13.88 10.54
C ALA A 24 11.23 -12.86 11.64
N ILE A 25 10.81 -13.18 12.86
CA ILE A 25 11.29 -12.50 14.06
C ILE A 25 12.74 -12.96 14.22
N THR A 26 13.68 -12.12 13.83
CA THR A 26 15.10 -12.33 14.13
C THR A 26 15.29 -12.05 15.61
N ILE A 27 15.31 -13.11 16.43
CA ILE A 27 15.70 -13.02 17.83
C ILE A 27 17.22 -12.96 17.85
N LEU A 28 17.78 -11.81 18.21
CA LEU A 28 19.21 -11.68 18.47
C LEU A 28 19.60 -12.44 19.75
N PRO A 29 20.86 -12.97 19.83
CA PRO A 29 21.27 -13.87 20.92
C PRO A 29 21.28 -13.28 22.33
N ASN A 30 21.00 -12.00 22.49
CA ASN A 30 21.08 -11.29 23.78
C ASN A 30 19.74 -10.82 24.35
N GLY A 31 18.60 -11.35 23.89
CA GLY A 31 17.30 -11.07 24.51
C GLY A 31 16.85 -9.59 24.48
N GLY A 32 17.51 -8.75 23.72
CA GLY A 32 17.13 -7.35 23.53
C GLY A 32 16.03 -7.26 22.45
N ILE A 33 14.84 -6.82 22.86
CA ILE A 33 13.86 -6.26 21.93
C ILE A 33 14.47 -4.92 21.52
N GLU A 34 15.06 -4.83 20.33
CA GLU A 34 15.31 -3.53 19.74
C GLU A 34 13.93 -2.90 19.51
N ALA A 35 13.61 -1.96 20.37
CA ALA A 35 12.51 -1.03 20.14
C ALA A 35 12.79 -0.37 18.79
N MET A 36 11.92 -0.62 17.79
CA MET A 36 11.91 0.13 16.52
C MET A 36 11.47 1.57 16.83
N ASP A 37 12.32 2.29 17.55
CA ASP A 37 12.16 3.71 17.90
C ASP A 37 12.93 4.58 16.90
N THR A 38 12.96 4.14 15.64
CA THR A 38 13.42 4.96 14.55
C THR A 38 12.22 5.73 13.97
N THR A 39 12.46 6.95 13.54
CA THR A 39 11.44 7.77 12.86
C THR A 39 10.78 7.00 11.72
N GLU A 40 11.53 6.18 11.00
CA GLU A 40 11.02 5.30 9.92
C GLU A 40 10.04 4.25 10.44
N GLY A 41 10.33 3.61 11.57
CA GLY A 41 9.42 2.64 12.19
C GLY A 41 8.09 3.30 12.61
N LEU A 42 8.16 4.50 13.17
CA LEU A 42 6.96 5.26 13.54
C LEU A 42 6.15 5.66 12.28
N GLN A 43 6.81 6.14 11.23
CA GLN A 43 6.16 6.48 9.95
C GLN A 43 5.40 5.29 9.38
N LYS A 44 6.06 4.14 9.30
CA LYS A 44 5.45 2.90 8.81
C LYS A 44 4.23 2.50 9.64
N ASN A 45 4.36 2.50 10.97
CA ASN A 45 3.27 2.15 11.88
C ASN A 45 2.06 3.09 11.71
N ILE A 46 2.30 4.40 11.51
CA ILE A 46 1.24 5.38 11.25
C ILE A 46 0.55 5.08 9.91
N LEU A 47 1.29 4.76 8.85
CA LEU A 47 0.73 4.46 7.54
C LEU A 47 -0.09 3.16 7.56
N ASP A 48 0.42 2.10 8.17
CA ASP A 48 -0.30 0.83 8.33
C ASP A 48 -1.62 1.00 9.12
N ALA A 49 -1.57 1.77 10.21
CA ALA A 49 -2.77 2.10 10.98
C ALA A 49 -3.74 2.98 10.18
N THR A 50 -3.22 3.92 9.39
CA THR A 50 -4.04 4.77 8.53
C THR A 50 -4.82 3.95 7.52
N LEU A 51 -4.20 2.95 6.91
CA LEU A 51 -4.86 2.03 5.98
C LEU A 51 -5.99 1.26 6.65
N ARG A 52 -5.75 0.69 7.84
CA ARG A 52 -6.80 -0.02 8.61
C ARG A 52 -7.98 0.88 8.95
N VAL A 53 -7.68 2.08 9.47
CA VAL A 53 -8.74 3.04 9.86
C VAL A 53 -9.48 3.57 8.62
N PHE A 54 -8.76 3.81 7.52
CA PHE A 54 -9.37 4.21 6.25
C PHE A 54 -10.29 3.12 5.68
N ASP A 55 -9.88 1.86 5.76
CA ASP A 55 -10.73 0.76 5.30
C ASP A 55 -12.04 0.68 6.11
N GLN A 56 -11.97 0.87 7.41
CA GLN A 56 -13.15 0.81 8.30
C GLN A 56 -14.07 2.04 8.15
N LYS A 57 -13.51 3.25 8.10
CA LYS A 57 -14.27 4.52 8.23
C LYS A 57 -14.28 5.36 6.96
N GLY A 58 -13.52 4.98 5.94
CA GLY A 58 -13.33 5.77 4.73
C GLY A 58 -12.79 7.16 5.04
N LEU A 59 -13.21 8.16 4.29
CA LEU A 59 -12.79 9.56 4.45
C LEU A 59 -13.22 10.22 5.78
N LYS A 60 -14.13 9.61 6.52
CA LYS A 60 -14.68 10.16 7.75
C LYS A 60 -13.78 9.97 8.96
N PHE A 61 -12.72 9.15 8.85
CA PHE A 61 -11.82 8.97 9.97
C PHE A 61 -11.14 10.29 10.38
N THR A 62 -10.79 10.40 11.63
CA THR A 62 -10.14 11.58 12.23
C THR A 62 -8.74 11.22 12.72
N MET A 63 -7.92 12.25 12.98
CA MET A 63 -6.61 12.04 13.63
C MET A 63 -6.75 11.49 15.05
N ASP A 64 -7.91 11.69 15.70
CA ASP A 64 -8.22 11.05 16.99
C ASP A 64 -8.45 9.55 16.85
N ASP A 65 -9.10 9.12 15.79
CA ASP A 65 -9.30 7.70 15.51
C ASP A 65 -7.95 7.00 15.32
N LEU A 66 -7.06 7.65 14.58
CA LEU A 66 -5.72 7.11 14.30
C LEU A 66 -4.86 7.08 15.60
N ALA A 67 -4.92 8.14 16.41
CA ALA A 67 -4.22 8.20 17.68
C ALA A 67 -4.68 7.09 18.64
N LYS A 68 -5.99 6.81 18.67
CA LYS A 68 -6.57 5.68 19.43
C LYS A 68 -6.11 4.33 18.91
N GLU A 69 -6.15 4.13 17.60
CA GLU A 69 -5.70 2.89 16.95
C GLU A 69 -4.25 2.55 17.30
N LEU A 70 -3.39 3.57 17.33
CA LEU A 70 -1.96 3.43 17.64
C LEU A 70 -1.63 3.50 19.12
N SER A 71 -2.58 3.88 19.98
CA SER A 71 -2.36 4.16 21.39
C SER A 71 -1.27 5.23 21.64
N ILE A 72 -1.20 6.25 20.75
CA ILE A 72 -0.27 7.37 20.85
C ILE A 72 -1.02 8.70 20.87
N SER A 73 -0.30 9.80 21.17
CA SER A 73 -0.90 11.13 21.13
C SER A 73 -1.06 11.65 19.68
N LYS A 74 -2.08 12.46 19.43
CA LYS A 74 -2.17 13.19 18.14
C LYS A 74 -0.92 14.04 17.87
N LYS A 75 -0.33 14.61 18.93
CA LYS A 75 0.90 15.39 18.80
C LYS A 75 2.02 14.55 18.18
N THR A 76 2.15 13.30 18.58
CA THR A 76 3.13 12.36 18.01
C THR A 76 2.89 12.15 16.52
N ILE A 77 1.63 12.01 16.07
CA ILE A 77 1.32 11.88 14.64
C ILE A 77 1.70 13.16 13.89
N TYR A 78 1.38 14.34 14.46
CA TYR A 78 1.71 15.62 13.86
C TYR A 78 3.21 15.95 13.85
N THR A 79 4.06 15.23 14.57
CA THR A 79 5.52 15.36 14.41
C THR A 79 6.03 14.70 13.11
N VAL A 80 5.21 13.83 12.50
CA VAL A 80 5.55 13.08 11.28
C VAL A 80 4.80 13.60 10.07
N TYR A 81 3.53 13.97 10.23
CA TYR A 81 2.65 14.45 9.16
C TYR A 81 1.94 15.72 9.59
N ASP A 82 2.16 16.81 8.88
CA ASP A 82 1.65 18.15 9.24
C ASP A 82 0.12 18.20 9.32
N ASP A 83 -0.56 17.47 8.45
CA ASP A 83 -2.00 17.38 8.40
C ASP A 83 -2.50 16.06 7.82
N LYS A 84 -3.82 15.92 7.74
CA LYS A 84 -4.47 14.72 7.19
C LYS A 84 -4.25 14.58 5.68
N GLU A 85 -4.09 15.67 4.92
CA GLU A 85 -3.82 15.62 3.49
C GLU A 85 -2.41 15.08 3.23
N ALA A 86 -1.41 15.56 3.99
CA ALA A 86 -0.04 15.06 3.93
C ALA A 86 0.03 13.56 4.28
N LEU A 87 -0.70 13.14 5.31
CA LEU A 87 -0.80 11.73 5.69
C LEU A 87 -1.41 10.88 4.57
N PHE A 88 -2.48 11.36 3.91
CA PHE A 88 -3.08 10.64 2.77
C PHE A 88 -2.16 10.56 1.56
N LEU A 89 -1.44 11.64 1.24
CA LEU A 89 -0.46 11.63 0.14
C LEU A 89 0.64 10.60 0.39
N ALA A 90 1.15 10.53 1.62
CA ALA A 90 2.12 9.53 2.03
C ALA A 90 1.55 8.10 2.01
N MET A 91 0.30 7.92 2.43
CA MET A 91 -0.40 6.63 2.35
C MET A 91 -0.52 6.14 0.90
N VAL A 92 -0.82 7.02 -0.04
CA VAL A 92 -0.88 6.66 -1.47
C VAL A 92 0.48 6.18 -1.96
N ASP A 93 1.57 6.93 -1.67
CA ASP A 93 2.92 6.51 -2.05
C ASP A 93 3.25 5.15 -1.44
N TYR A 94 3.01 4.98 -0.16
CA TYR A 94 3.30 3.75 0.57
C TYR A 94 2.61 2.52 -0.05
N ILE A 95 1.34 2.64 -0.44
CA ILE A 95 0.62 1.56 -1.12
C ILE A 95 1.28 1.22 -2.46
N PHE A 96 1.50 2.23 -3.30
CA PHE A 96 2.03 2.01 -4.63
C PHE A 96 3.49 1.54 -4.62
N ASP A 97 4.31 2.03 -3.70
CA ASP A 97 5.70 1.57 -3.54
C ASP A 97 5.72 0.10 -3.10
N SER A 98 4.87 -0.31 -2.16
CA SER A 98 4.74 -1.71 -1.76
C SER A 98 4.25 -2.62 -2.90
N ILE A 99 3.36 -2.12 -3.77
CA ILE A 99 2.95 -2.83 -4.99
C ILE A 99 4.15 -3.00 -5.92
N LYS A 100 4.94 -1.94 -6.15
CA LYS A 100 6.12 -1.99 -7.03
C LYS A 100 7.21 -2.91 -6.50
N GLU A 101 7.43 -2.95 -5.20
CA GLU A 101 8.33 -3.92 -4.58
C GLU A 101 7.86 -5.37 -4.84
N SER A 102 6.56 -5.63 -4.70
CA SER A 102 5.99 -6.95 -4.98
C SER A 102 6.08 -7.33 -6.47
N GLU A 103 5.84 -6.38 -7.37
CA GLU A 103 6.05 -6.57 -8.81
C GLU A 103 7.51 -6.90 -9.11
N GLN A 104 8.46 -6.18 -8.52
CA GLN A 104 9.88 -6.40 -8.74
C GLN A 104 10.32 -7.80 -8.28
N MET A 105 9.81 -8.29 -7.16
CA MET A 105 10.07 -9.66 -6.72
C MET A 105 9.59 -10.70 -7.74
N ILE A 106 8.41 -10.50 -8.32
CA ILE A 106 7.87 -11.39 -9.36
C ILE A 106 8.72 -11.31 -10.64
N LEU A 107 9.11 -10.10 -11.07
CA LEU A 107 9.90 -9.89 -12.27
C LEU A 107 11.27 -10.58 -12.21
N THR A 108 11.89 -10.56 -11.03
CA THR A 108 13.24 -11.12 -10.81
C THR A 108 13.24 -12.60 -10.46
N ASP A 109 12.09 -13.22 -10.24
CA ASP A 109 12.00 -14.65 -9.90
C ASP A 109 12.37 -15.51 -11.11
N PRO A 110 13.51 -16.23 -11.10
CA PRO A 110 13.94 -17.06 -12.21
C PRO A 110 13.13 -18.36 -12.36
N SER A 111 12.33 -18.72 -11.37
CA SER A 111 11.51 -19.93 -11.39
C SER A 111 10.22 -19.75 -12.20
N LEU A 112 9.83 -18.50 -12.48
CA LEU A 112 8.59 -18.16 -13.18
C LEU A 112 8.83 -17.96 -14.68
N SER A 113 7.97 -18.56 -15.50
CA SER A 113 7.88 -18.24 -16.91
C SER A 113 7.34 -16.82 -17.14
N VAL A 114 7.56 -16.26 -18.33
CA VAL A 114 7.03 -14.94 -18.73
C VAL A 114 5.51 -14.85 -18.52
N VAL A 115 4.78 -15.89 -18.92
CA VAL A 115 3.31 -15.93 -18.78
C VAL A 115 2.89 -15.93 -17.31
N GLU A 116 3.58 -16.69 -16.45
CA GLU A 116 3.30 -16.71 -15.01
C GLU A 116 3.62 -15.36 -14.35
N LYS A 117 4.73 -14.72 -14.74
CA LYS A 117 5.07 -13.37 -14.27
C LYS A 117 3.97 -12.37 -14.62
N LEU A 118 3.54 -12.31 -15.88
CA LEU A 118 2.47 -11.44 -16.32
C LEU A 118 1.17 -11.68 -15.56
N HIS A 119 0.79 -12.95 -15.39
CA HIS A 119 -0.43 -13.30 -14.67
C HIS A 119 -0.39 -12.85 -13.21
N ARG A 120 0.78 -12.99 -12.55
CA ARG A 120 0.95 -12.56 -11.15
C ARG A 120 1.02 -11.05 -11.00
N ILE A 121 1.74 -10.34 -11.88
CA ILE A 121 1.89 -8.88 -11.82
C ILE A 121 0.55 -8.18 -11.99
N LEU A 122 -0.30 -8.64 -12.91
CA LEU A 122 -1.62 -8.03 -13.16
C LEU A 122 -2.59 -8.15 -11.96
N GLY A 123 -2.32 -9.02 -11.02
CA GLY A 123 -3.16 -9.21 -9.83
C GLY A 123 -2.43 -8.99 -8.51
N VAL A 124 -1.18 -8.49 -8.54
CA VAL A 124 -0.40 -8.37 -7.32
C VAL A 124 -0.91 -7.25 -6.43
N LEU A 125 -1.26 -7.64 -5.20
CA LEU A 125 -1.45 -6.71 -4.08
C LEU A 125 -0.64 -7.27 -2.90
N PRO A 126 0.14 -6.43 -2.20
CA PRO A 126 0.82 -6.84 -0.99
C PRO A 126 -0.15 -7.48 0.01
N GLU A 127 0.31 -8.46 0.77
CA GLU A 127 -0.56 -9.26 1.67
C GLU A 127 -1.37 -8.38 2.63
N GLY A 128 -0.78 -7.30 3.14
CA GLY A 128 -1.46 -6.35 4.02
C GLY A 128 -2.59 -5.54 3.37
N TYR A 129 -2.72 -5.55 2.04
CA TYR A 129 -3.66 -4.71 1.29
C TYR A 129 -4.73 -5.49 0.53
N GLN A 130 -4.70 -6.81 0.58
CA GLN A 130 -5.64 -7.67 -0.17
C GLN A 130 -7.10 -7.43 0.20
N ASN A 131 -7.37 -6.98 1.41
CA ASN A 131 -8.72 -6.69 1.90
C ASN A 131 -9.13 -5.22 1.76
N ILE A 132 -8.24 -4.34 1.28
CA ILE A 132 -8.56 -2.92 1.13
C ILE A 132 -9.39 -2.71 -0.13
N ASP A 133 -10.56 -2.11 0.04
CA ASP A 133 -11.39 -1.70 -1.10
C ASP A 133 -10.84 -0.43 -1.74
N LEU A 134 -9.98 -0.59 -2.74
CA LEU A 134 -9.37 0.52 -3.48
C LEU A 134 -10.40 1.42 -4.17
N ARG A 135 -11.66 0.97 -4.34
CA ARG A 135 -12.76 1.81 -4.86
C ARG A 135 -13.02 3.01 -3.96
N LYS A 136 -12.73 2.88 -2.66
CA LYS A 136 -12.85 3.99 -1.71
C LYS A 136 -11.95 5.17 -2.08
N LEU A 137 -10.87 4.95 -2.83
CA LEU A 137 -10.00 6.01 -3.34
C LEU A 137 -10.74 6.94 -4.33
N TYR A 138 -11.76 6.46 -5.02
CA TYR A 138 -12.59 7.33 -5.87
C TYR A 138 -13.33 8.40 -5.09
N SER A 139 -13.70 8.13 -3.85
CA SER A 139 -14.35 9.11 -2.99
C SER A 139 -13.43 10.28 -2.61
N LEU A 140 -12.13 10.16 -2.86
CA LEU A 140 -11.15 11.25 -2.68
C LEU A 140 -11.31 12.35 -3.73
N ARG A 141 -11.83 12.04 -4.91
CA ARG A 141 -11.91 12.94 -6.07
C ARG A 141 -12.50 14.31 -5.73
N ASP A 142 -13.64 14.33 -5.05
CA ASP A 142 -14.37 15.54 -4.77
C ASP A 142 -13.84 16.29 -3.53
N LYS A 143 -13.35 15.55 -2.54
CA LYS A 143 -12.93 16.11 -1.26
C LYS A 143 -11.43 16.43 -1.19
N TYR A 144 -10.62 15.61 -1.87
CA TYR A 144 -9.17 15.71 -1.87
C TYR A 144 -8.61 15.55 -3.29
N PRO A 145 -8.84 16.55 -4.19
CA PRO A 145 -8.48 16.42 -5.60
C PRO A 145 -6.98 16.18 -5.84
N LYS A 146 -6.10 16.73 -5.02
CA LYS A 146 -4.65 16.49 -5.12
C LYS A 146 -4.28 15.05 -4.85
N ILE A 147 -4.93 14.42 -3.86
CA ILE A 147 -4.71 13.00 -3.54
C ILE A 147 -5.20 12.14 -4.70
N TYR A 148 -6.38 12.45 -5.24
CA TYR A 148 -6.92 11.76 -6.40
C TYR A 148 -6.00 11.87 -7.62
N GLN A 149 -5.48 13.06 -7.93
CA GLN A 149 -4.51 13.27 -9.00
C GLN A 149 -3.24 12.44 -8.80
N LYS A 150 -2.76 12.34 -7.55
CA LYS A 150 -1.62 11.48 -7.23
C LYS A 150 -1.92 10.01 -7.49
N VAL A 151 -3.09 9.52 -7.10
CA VAL A 151 -3.53 8.15 -7.40
C VAL A 151 -3.57 7.91 -8.91
N GLU A 152 -4.17 8.83 -9.69
CA GLU A 152 -4.20 8.73 -11.15
C GLU A 152 -2.79 8.70 -11.77
N LEU A 153 -1.89 9.55 -11.28
CA LEU A 153 -0.49 9.56 -11.72
C LEU A 153 0.18 8.21 -11.44
N ARG A 154 0.07 7.71 -10.22
CA ARG A 154 0.68 6.43 -9.82
C ARG A 154 0.13 5.26 -10.63
N LEU A 155 -1.15 5.26 -10.97
CA LEU A 155 -1.78 4.23 -11.80
C LEU A 155 -1.40 4.32 -13.28
N SER A 156 -1.07 5.51 -13.77
CA SER A 156 -0.69 5.72 -15.17
C SER A 156 0.81 5.57 -15.45
N THR A 157 1.63 5.42 -14.41
CA THR A 157 3.10 5.35 -14.52
C THR A 157 3.64 4.05 -13.94
N GLY A 158 4.90 3.74 -14.26
CA GLY A 158 5.59 2.57 -13.69
C GLY A 158 5.20 1.25 -14.33
N TRP A 159 4.69 1.26 -15.57
CA TRP A 159 4.35 0.07 -16.34
C TRP A 159 5.51 -0.42 -17.22
N GLU A 160 6.60 0.32 -17.28
CA GLU A 160 7.74 0.06 -18.17
C GLU A 160 8.29 -1.37 -18.02
N PRO A 161 8.51 -1.92 -16.81
CA PRO A 161 8.99 -3.29 -16.66
C PRO A 161 7.98 -4.34 -17.14
N THR A 162 6.68 -4.07 -16.91
CA THR A 162 5.61 -4.97 -17.36
C THR A 162 5.49 -4.95 -18.88
N ILE A 163 5.62 -3.79 -19.53
CA ILE A 163 5.62 -3.65 -20.98
C ILE A 163 6.81 -4.40 -21.57
N GLN A 164 8.02 -4.22 -21.02
CA GLN A 164 9.20 -4.96 -21.48
C GLN A 164 9.03 -6.47 -21.38
N LEU A 165 8.37 -6.94 -20.32
CA LEU A 165 8.08 -8.37 -20.17
C LEU A 165 7.11 -8.90 -21.25
N ILE A 166 6.17 -8.06 -21.73
CA ILE A 166 5.23 -8.41 -22.80
C ILE A 166 5.92 -8.47 -24.17
N GLU A 167 6.95 -7.66 -24.38
CA GLU A 167 7.70 -7.55 -25.63
C GLU A 167 8.76 -8.67 -25.80
N MET A 168 9.03 -9.46 -24.76
CA MET A 168 9.96 -10.61 -24.80
C MET A 168 9.31 -11.85 -25.39
#